data_a32b5cb595d863b5b227d5c1da614b27
#
_entry.id   a32b5cb595d863b5b227d5c1da614b27
#
_cell.length_a   1.000
_cell.length_b   1.000
_cell.length_c   1.000
_cell.angle_alpha   90.00
_cell.angle_beta   90.00
_cell.angle_gamma   90.00
#
_symmetry.space_group_name_H-M   'P 1'
#
loop_
_entity.id
_entity.type
_entity.pdbx_description
1 polymer ?
#
loop_
_entity_poly.entity_id
_entity_poly.type
_entity_poly.pdbx_seq_one_letter_code
_entity_poly.pdbx_strand_id
1 'polypeptide(L)'
;ESDMQTDSAIWRADIGGYNPLTGKSHNELGSLARSQHKCQGFGVDIQRGETFEYFRPLVGKALYKGIESIDKPDWKTLGVPQIEKMLAIVQANFNPNQPEKSLPALAEIYNELSKIKDAYWREQKQAQCRQMLVDCAGLYVEATTEKFAFQANEVAKINVNILSRLVENISIDGLSCGKAAIMFK
;
A
#
# COMPACT_ATOMS: atom_id res chain seq x y z
N GLU A 1 -31.32 -9.84 11.15
CA GLU A 1 -31.16 -8.79 10.10
C GLU A 1 -31.79 -7.46 10.51
N SER A 2 -32.99 -7.45 11.13
CA SER A 2 -33.70 -6.22 11.52
C SER A 2 -32.95 -5.35 12.55
N ASP A 3 -32.22 -5.95 13.48
CA ASP A 3 -31.53 -5.24 14.57
C ASP A 3 -30.24 -4.53 14.12
N MET A 4 -29.65 -4.94 13.00
CA MET A 4 -28.43 -4.31 12.47
C MET A 4 -28.69 -3.03 11.68
N GLN A 5 -29.90 -2.85 11.14
CA GLN A 5 -30.22 -1.69 10.31
C GLN A 5 -30.43 -0.39 11.10
N THR A 6 -30.69 -0.48 12.39
CA THR A 6 -31.02 0.67 13.26
C THR A 6 -29.86 1.13 14.15
N ASP A 7 -28.78 0.38 14.24
CA ASP A 7 -27.61 0.73 15.08
C ASP A 7 -26.72 1.76 14.33
N SER A 8 -26.66 2.98 14.85
CA SER A 8 -25.82 4.06 14.30
C SER A 8 -24.30 3.80 14.36
N ALA A 9 -23.87 2.76 15.07
CA ALA A 9 -22.47 2.33 15.14
C ALA A 9 -22.08 1.37 14.01
N ILE A 10 -23.03 0.94 13.17
CA ILE A 10 -22.80 0.04 12.05
C ILE A 10 -22.64 0.87 10.77
N TRP A 11 -21.54 0.62 10.07
CA TRP A 11 -21.35 1.11 8.72
C TRP A 11 -21.82 0.06 7.70
N ARG A 12 -22.43 0.52 6.62
CA ARG A 12 -22.88 -0.35 5.52
C ARG A 12 -22.25 0.07 4.21
N ALA A 13 -21.91 -0.92 3.36
CA ALA A 13 -21.45 -0.69 2.00
C ALA A 13 -22.43 -1.36 1.03
N ASP A 14 -22.84 -0.64 0.00
CA ASP A 14 -23.54 -1.24 -1.13
C ASP A 14 -22.50 -1.94 -2.03
N ILE A 15 -22.49 -3.27 -2.00
CA ILE A 15 -21.65 -4.11 -2.85
C ILE A 15 -22.34 -4.50 -4.17
N GLY A 16 -23.63 -4.20 -4.30
CA GLY A 16 -24.43 -4.43 -5.49
C GLY A 16 -24.46 -3.25 -6.46
N GLY A 17 -23.96 -2.08 -6.06
CA GLY A 17 -23.90 -0.88 -6.88
C GLY A 17 -23.05 -1.07 -8.15
N TYR A 18 -23.55 -0.57 -9.29
CA TYR A 18 -22.86 -0.69 -10.57
C TYR A 18 -21.59 0.17 -10.61
N ASN A 19 -20.48 -0.46 -10.94
CA ASN A 19 -19.20 0.23 -11.17
C ASN A 19 -18.94 0.38 -12.67
N PRO A 20 -18.98 1.60 -13.22
CA PRO A 20 -18.81 1.84 -14.66
C PRO A 20 -17.42 1.47 -15.20
N LEU A 21 -16.39 1.46 -14.35
CA LEU A 21 -15.03 1.09 -14.76
C LEU A 21 -14.91 -0.41 -15.07
N THR A 22 -15.67 -1.24 -14.37
CA THR A 22 -15.63 -2.70 -14.52
C THR A 22 -16.84 -3.24 -15.28
N GLY A 23 -17.90 -2.43 -15.46
CA GLY A 23 -19.16 -2.85 -16.05
C GLY A 23 -19.94 -3.84 -15.17
N LYS A 24 -19.59 -3.98 -13.89
CA LYS A 24 -20.17 -4.94 -12.94
C LYS A 24 -20.16 -4.38 -11.54
N SER A 25 -21.02 -4.92 -10.67
CA SER A 25 -20.94 -4.66 -9.23
C SER A 25 -19.82 -5.49 -8.58
N HIS A 26 -19.44 -5.14 -7.35
CA HIS A 26 -18.50 -5.93 -6.56
C HIS A 26 -19.05 -7.33 -6.26
N ASN A 27 -20.35 -7.47 -6.02
CA ASN A 27 -21.02 -8.73 -5.81
C ASN A 27 -20.96 -9.64 -7.06
N GLU A 28 -21.19 -9.07 -8.24
CA GLU A 28 -21.04 -9.79 -9.52
C GLU A 28 -19.59 -10.28 -9.72
N LEU A 29 -18.61 -9.42 -9.46
CA LEU A 29 -17.19 -9.80 -9.55
C LEU A 29 -16.83 -10.89 -8.57
N GLY A 30 -17.29 -10.81 -7.31
CA GLY A 30 -17.09 -11.83 -6.29
C GLY A 30 -17.71 -13.18 -6.68
N SER A 31 -18.91 -13.16 -7.24
CA SER A 31 -19.60 -14.38 -7.73
C SER A 31 -18.87 -15.01 -8.91
N LEU A 32 -18.39 -14.19 -9.85
CA LEU A 32 -17.57 -14.66 -10.98
C LEU A 32 -16.25 -15.26 -10.51
N ALA A 33 -15.57 -14.60 -9.58
CA ALA A 33 -14.31 -15.10 -9.00
C ALA A 33 -14.53 -16.45 -8.30
N ARG A 34 -15.57 -16.55 -7.48
CA ARG A 34 -15.93 -17.80 -6.78
C ARG A 34 -16.25 -18.94 -7.76
N SER A 35 -16.90 -18.64 -8.89
CA SER A 35 -17.23 -19.62 -9.93
C SER A 35 -16.00 -20.20 -10.65
N GLN A 36 -14.83 -19.56 -10.54
CA GLN A 36 -13.57 -20.12 -11.06
C GLN A 36 -13.00 -21.24 -10.18
N HIS A 37 -13.41 -21.33 -8.92
CA HIS A 37 -13.00 -22.41 -8.00
C HIS A 37 -13.83 -23.67 -8.25
N LYS A 38 -13.59 -24.35 -9.36
CA LYS A 38 -14.36 -25.50 -9.84
C LYS A 38 -14.37 -26.69 -8.88
N CYS A 39 -13.39 -26.80 -8.00
CA CYS A 39 -13.30 -27.87 -6.99
C CYS A 39 -14.07 -27.56 -5.69
N GLN A 40 -14.53 -26.34 -5.47
CA GLN A 40 -15.19 -25.91 -4.23
C GLN A 40 -16.55 -25.23 -4.42
N GLY A 41 -16.98 -25.02 -5.66
CA GLY A 41 -18.24 -24.34 -5.94
C GLY A 41 -18.83 -24.75 -7.28
N PHE A 42 -20.16 -24.84 -7.29
CA PHE A 42 -20.97 -25.18 -8.48
C PHE A 42 -21.47 -23.94 -9.22
N GLY A 43 -20.78 -22.84 -9.11
CA GLY A 43 -21.30 -21.55 -9.51
C GLY A 43 -22.16 -20.94 -8.39
N VAL A 44 -22.13 -19.63 -8.31
CA VAL A 44 -22.93 -18.87 -7.34
C VAL A 44 -23.90 -18.03 -8.15
N ASP A 45 -25.16 -18.02 -7.77
CA ASP A 45 -26.14 -17.14 -8.36
C ASP A 45 -25.67 -15.69 -8.27
N ILE A 46 -25.62 -15.05 -9.45
CA ILE A 46 -25.18 -13.67 -9.55
C ILE A 46 -26.36 -12.79 -9.19
N GLN A 47 -26.32 -12.26 -7.96
CA GLN A 47 -27.29 -11.25 -7.54
C GLN A 47 -26.90 -9.89 -8.12
N ARG A 48 -27.90 -9.19 -8.65
CA ARG A 48 -27.79 -7.84 -9.22
C ARG A 48 -28.72 -6.89 -8.49
N GLY A 49 -28.31 -5.62 -8.43
CA GLY A 49 -29.04 -4.60 -7.73
C GLY A 49 -28.46 -4.32 -6.34
N GLU A 50 -29.08 -3.42 -5.63
CA GLU A 50 -28.64 -2.93 -4.34
C GLU A 50 -28.50 -4.08 -3.32
N THR A 51 -27.33 -4.23 -2.74
CA THR A 51 -27.00 -5.29 -1.77
C THR A 51 -26.05 -4.71 -0.74
N PHE A 52 -26.43 -4.72 0.53
CA PHE A 52 -25.64 -4.13 1.61
C PHE A 52 -24.92 -5.17 2.42
N GLU A 53 -23.62 -4.93 2.65
CA GLU A 53 -22.83 -5.55 3.70
C GLU A 53 -22.69 -4.60 4.90
N TYR A 54 -22.74 -5.18 6.10
CA TYR A 54 -22.74 -4.43 7.36
C TYR A 54 -21.48 -4.68 8.15
N PHE A 55 -20.84 -3.60 8.61
CA PHE A 55 -19.56 -3.64 9.31
C PHE A 55 -19.67 -2.99 10.69
N ARG A 56 -19.23 -3.71 11.71
CA ARG A 56 -19.14 -3.21 13.08
C ARG A 56 -17.69 -3.31 13.54
N PRO A 57 -17.06 -2.22 14.01
CA PRO A 57 -15.73 -2.32 14.63
C PRO A 57 -15.84 -3.10 15.94
N LEU A 58 -14.98 -4.10 16.09
CA LEU A 58 -14.88 -4.87 17.35
C LEU A 58 -13.99 -4.16 18.37
N VAL A 59 -13.00 -3.40 17.87
CA VAL A 59 -12.05 -2.62 18.67
C VAL A 59 -11.79 -1.29 17.96
N GLY A 60 -11.63 -0.21 18.71
CA GLY A 60 -11.31 1.11 18.17
C GLY A 60 -12.52 2.04 18.04
N LYS A 61 -12.42 3.03 17.15
CA LYS A 61 -13.45 4.06 16.96
C LYS A 61 -14.53 3.58 15.99
N ALA A 62 -15.76 4.05 16.21
CA ALA A 62 -16.86 3.79 15.31
C ALA A 62 -16.62 4.34 13.89
N LEU A 63 -17.13 3.62 12.88
CA LEU A 63 -16.95 3.92 11.46
C LEU A 63 -17.96 4.96 10.96
N TYR A 64 -17.93 6.18 11.49
CA TYR A 64 -18.92 7.21 11.15
C TYR A 64 -18.86 7.73 9.71
N LYS A 65 -17.73 7.55 9.02
CA LYS A 65 -17.49 8.06 7.66
C LYS A 65 -17.06 6.98 6.68
N GLY A 66 -17.37 5.73 6.97
CA GLY A 66 -16.98 4.59 6.16
C GLY A 66 -15.60 4.02 6.55
N ILE A 67 -15.24 2.92 5.91
CA ILE A 67 -13.97 2.20 6.13
C ILE A 67 -12.75 3.09 5.87
N GLU A 68 -12.89 4.06 4.98
CA GLU A 68 -11.84 5.04 4.66
C GLU A 68 -11.40 5.87 5.87
N SER A 69 -12.24 5.98 6.90
CA SER A 69 -11.89 6.71 8.13
C SER A 69 -10.86 5.99 8.98
N ILE A 70 -10.61 4.69 8.72
CA ILE A 70 -9.59 3.90 9.44
C ILE A 70 -8.19 4.21 8.88
N ASP A 71 -8.07 4.36 7.57
CA ASP A 71 -6.79 4.40 6.87
C ASP A 71 -6.30 5.82 6.53
N LYS A 72 -7.09 6.85 6.83
CA LYS A 72 -6.64 8.23 6.64
C LYS A 72 -6.11 8.78 7.95
N PRO A 73 -4.79 8.68 8.20
CA PRO A 73 -4.22 9.44 9.29
C PRO A 73 -4.49 10.92 9.02
N ASP A 74 -5.06 11.62 9.99
CA ASP A 74 -5.10 13.07 9.97
C ASP A 74 -3.67 13.58 10.16
N TRP A 75 -3.10 14.17 9.13
CA TRP A 75 -1.74 14.70 9.13
C TRP A 75 -1.51 15.72 10.26
N LYS A 76 -2.58 16.44 10.65
CA LYS A 76 -2.53 17.34 11.79
C LYS A 76 -2.37 16.58 13.11
N THR A 77 -3.13 15.51 13.30
CA THR A 77 -3.00 14.64 14.48
C THR A 77 -1.64 13.95 14.55
N LEU A 78 -1.06 13.62 13.40
CA LEU A 78 0.30 13.06 13.31
C LEU A 78 1.41 14.10 13.51
N GLY A 79 1.06 15.40 13.64
CA GLY A 79 1.99 16.51 13.86
C GLY A 79 2.74 16.99 12.62
N VAL A 80 2.26 16.64 11.43
CA VAL A 80 2.86 16.99 10.12
C VAL A 80 1.83 17.51 9.11
N PRO A 81 1.05 18.56 9.46
CA PRO A 81 -0.07 19.05 8.66
C PRO A 81 0.33 19.50 7.24
N GLN A 82 1.58 19.91 7.05
CA GLN A 82 2.10 20.38 5.75
C GLN A 82 2.15 19.27 4.70
N ILE A 83 2.21 18.00 5.09
CA ILE A 83 2.32 16.86 4.16
C ILE A 83 1.13 16.79 3.22
N GLU A 84 -0.07 17.11 3.67
CA GLU A 84 -1.25 17.13 2.82
C GLU A 84 -1.07 18.06 1.62
N LYS A 85 -0.54 19.26 1.87
CA LYS A 85 -0.28 20.26 0.83
C LYS A 85 0.87 19.84 -0.10
N MET A 86 1.92 19.23 0.46
CA MET A 86 3.04 18.71 -0.32
C MET A 86 2.59 17.59 -1.26
N LEU A 87 1.78 16.66 -0.78
CA LEU A 87 1.22 15.57 -1.59
C LEU A 87 0.31 16.11 -2.71
N ALA A 88 -0.53 17.11 -2.41
CA ALA A 88 -1.38 17.74 -3.43
C ALA A 88 -0.55 18.38 -4.55
N ILE A 89 0.57 19.03 -4.23
CA ILE A 89 1.50 19.60 -5.22
C ILE A 89 2.14 18.49 -6.08
N VAL A 90 2.62 17.42 -5.47
CA VAL A 90 3.20 16.29 -6.20
C VAL A 90 2.16 15.69 -7.14
N GLN A 91 0.94 15.45 -6.67
CA GLN A 91 -0.14 14.88 -7.47
C GLN A 91 -0.51 15.78 -8.65
N ALA A 92 -0.61 17.09 -8.44
CA ALA A 92 -0.95 18.05 -9.50
C ALA A 92 0.12 18.15 -10.60
N ASN A 93 1.40 17.95 -10.24
CA ASN A 93 2.54 18.06 -11.15
C ASN A 93 3.03 16.70 -11.69
N PHE A 94 2.41 15.60 -11.29
CA PHE A 94 2.84 14.27 -11.71
C PHE A 94 2.67 14.07 -13.21
N ASN A 95 3.77 13.70 -13.87
CA ASN A 95 3.78 13.34 -15.28
C ASN A 95 4.14 11.85 -15.43
N PRO A 96 3.21 10.97 -15.86
CA PRO A 96 3.47 9.54 -16.00
C PRO A 96 4.55 9.20 -17.04
N ASN A 97 4.84 10.10 -17.98
CA ASN A 97 5.93 9.92 -18.96
C ASN A 97 7.31 10.35 -18.41
N GLN A 98 7.35 11.06 -17.29
CA GLN A 98 8.57 11.56 -16.65
C GLN A 98 8.42 11.51 -15.11
N PRO A 99 8.16 10.33 -14.53
CA PRO A 99 7.89 10.20 -13.10
C PRO A 99 9.08 10.60 -12.22
N GLU A 100 10.31 10.49 -12.75
CA GLU A 100 11.55 10.88 -12.06
C GLU A 100 11.58 12.36 -11.66
N LYS A 101 10.82 13.22 -12.32
CA LYS A 101 10.68 14.63 -11.95
C LYS A 101 10.00 14.85 -10.60
N SER A 102 9.30 13.85 -10.08
CA SER A 102 8.68 13.90 -8.75
C SER A 102 9.65 13.57 -7.61
N LEU A 103 10.83 13.01 -7.91
CA LEU A 103 11.78 12.54 -6.90
C LEU A 103 12.19 13.61 -5.88
N PRO A 104 12.54 14.87 -6.27
CA PRO A 104 12.93 15.88 -5.29
C PRO A 104 11.81 16.15 -4.27
N ALA A 105 10.58 16.32 -4.75
CA ALA A 105 9.45 16.62 -3.88
C ALA A 105 9.07 15.42 -2.99
N LEU A 106 9.17 14.18 -3.50
CA LEU A 106 8.99 12.97 -2.70
C LEU A 106 10.07 12.81 -1.63
N ALA A 107 11.32 13.17 -1.91
CA ALA A 107 12.40 13.17 -0.94
C ALA A 107 12.16 14.17 0.20
N GLU A 108 11.63 15.36 -0.11
CA GLU A 108 11.22 16.32 0.92
C GLU A 108 10.09 15.76 1.79
N ILE A 109 9.08 15.12 1.19
CA ILE A 109 8.00 14.45 1.93
C ILE A 109 8.57 13.36 2.83
N TYR A 110 9.51 12.55 2.34
CA TYR A 110 10.14 11.49 3.14
C TYR A 110 10.82 12.06 4.39
N ASN A 111 11.52 13.18 4.25
CA ASN A 111 12.16 13.87 5.37
C ASN A 111 11.12 14.43 6.36
N GLU A 112 10.02 15.00 5.88
CA GLU A 112 8.94 15.48 6.75
C GLU A 112 8.25 14.34 7.52
N LEU A 113 8.08 13.18 6.89
CA LEU A 113 7.51 11.99 7.54
C LEU A 113 8.35 11.51 8.74
N SER A 114 9.65 11.79 8.79
CA SER A 114 10.51 11.46 9.92
C SER A 114 10.11 12.17 11.21
N LYS A 115 9.39 13.28 11.12
CA LYS A 115 8.93 14.07 12.25
C LYS A 115 7.68 13.48 12.95
N ILE A 116 7.05 12.48 12.36
CA ILE A 116 5.91 11.79 12.98
C ILE A 116 6.38 11.09 14.25
N LYS A 117 5.76 11.45 15.40
CA LYS A 117 6.13 10.90 16.70
C LYS A 117 5.68 9.45 16.89
N ASP A 118 4.50 9.10 16.38
CA ASP A 118 4.00 7.74 16.40
C ASP A 118 4.88 6.83 15.53
N ALA A 119 5.54 5.85 16.15
CA ALA A 119 6.50 4.98 15.48
C ALA A 119 5.84 4.13 14.40
N TYR A 120 4.62 3.62 14.65
CA TYR A 120 3.90 2.79 13.69
C TYR A 120 3.57 3.59 12.43
N TRP A 121 2.93 4.75 12.58
CA TRP A 121 2.56 5.59 11.43
C TRP A 121 3.78 6.13 10.69
N ARG A 122 4.83 6.51 11.41
CA ARG A 122 6.08 6.94 10.79
C ARG A 122 6.64 5.86 9.88
N GLU A 123 6.80 4.64 10.38
CA GLU A 123 7.36 3.52 9.64
C GLU A 123 6.50 3.18 8.41
N GLN A 124 5.19 3.08 8.58
CA GLN A 124 4.26 2.80 7.49
C GLN A 124 4.33 3.86 6.38
N LYS A 125 4.27 5.14 6.76
CA LYS A 125 4.27 6.23 5.78
C LYS A 125 5.63 6.41 5.10
N GLN A 126 6.71 6.21 5.83
CA GLN A 126 8.05 6.19 5.23
C GLN A 126 8.24 5.00 4.28
N ALA A 127 7.73 3.82 4.61
CA ALA A 127 7.78 2.67 3.71
C ALA A 127 7.01 2.93 2.40
N GLN A 128 5.80 3.49 2.49
CA GLN A 128 5.02 3.90 1.32
C GLN A 128 5.76 4.93 0.46
N CYS A 129 6.36 5.95 1.09
CA CYS A 129 7.10 7.00 0.38
C CYS A 129 8.38 6.44 -0.28
N ARG A 130 9.11 5.54 0.39
CA ARG A 130 10.26 4.83 -0.22
C ARG A 130 9.86 4.05 -1.46
N GLN A 131 8.72 3.35 -1.41
CA GLN A 131 8.24 2.63 -2.59
C GLN A 131 7.95 3.60 -3.75
N MET A 132 7.27 4.71 -3.50
CA MET A 132 7.04 5.74 -4.53
C MET A 132 8.35 6.30 -5.10
N LEU A 133 9.37 6.52 -4.27
CA LEU A 133 10.70 6.95 -4.73
C LEU A 133 11.34 5.92 -5.66
N VAL A 134 11.29 4.63 -5.28
CA VAL A 134 11.81 3.52 -6.09
C VAL A 134 11.08 3.43 -7.43
N ASP A 135 9.75 3.51 -7.42
CA ASP A 135 8.91 3.42 -8.61
C ASP A 135 9.16 4.60 -9.56
N CYS A 136 9.20 5.84 -9.03
CA CYS A 136 9.47 7.04 -9.83
C CYS A 136 10.91 7.09 -10.36
N ALA A 137 11.87 6.49 -9.68
CA ALA A 137 13.25 6.37 -10.15
C ALA A 137 13.41 5.26 -11.20
N GLY A 138 12.41 4.41 -11.39
CA GLY A 138 12.53 3.20 -12.21
C GLY A 138 13.61 2.26 -11.69
N LEU A 139 13.81 2.24 -10.37
CA LEU A 139 14.87 1.49 -9.72
C LEU A 139 14.42 0.04 -9.48
N TYR A 140 15.26 -0.90 -9.88
CA TYR A 140 15.12 -2.32 -9.56
C TYR A 140 16.30 -2.77 -8.72
N VAL A 141 16.03 -3.40 -7.60
CA VAL A 141 17.04 -3.96 -6.71
C VAL A 141 16.68 -5.40 -6.41
N GLU A 142 17.60 -6.31 -6.68
CA GLU A 142 17.44 -7.73 -6.41
C GLU A 142 18.65 -8.26 -5.65
N ALA A 143 18.40 -9.07 -4.64
CA ALA A 143 19.43 -9.78 -3.91
C ALA A 143 19.17 -11.30 -4.03
N THR A 144 20.13 -12.04 -4.55
CA THR A 144 20.03 -13.48 -4.76
C THR A 144 21.16 -14.21 -4.07
N THR A 145 20.91 -15.46 -3.68
CA THR A 145 21.90 -16.36 -3.09
C THR A 145 21.97 -17.65 -3.90
N GLU A 146 23.13 -18.36 -3.82
CA GLU A 146 23.31 -19.63 -4.50
C GLU A 146 22.48 -20.77 -3.88
N LYS A 147 22.11 -20.62 -2.60
CA LYS A 147 21.29 -21.58 -1.85
C LYS A 147 20.10 -20.85 -1.22
N PHE A 148 18.99 -21.50 -1.05
CA PHE A 148 17.82 -20.95 -0.35
C PHE A 148 17.81 -21.22 1.17
N ALA A 149 18.77 -22.02 1.68
CA ALA A 149 18.94 -22.27 3.10
C ALA A 149 20.43 -22.36 3.46
N PHE A 150 20.79 -21.81 4.61
CA PHE A 150 22.14 -21.79 5.16
C PHE A 150 22.13 -22.31 6.60
N GLN A 151 23.22 -22.92 7.04
CA GLN A 151 23.40 -23.28 8.43
C GLN A 151 23.77 -22.06 9.29
N ALA A 152 23.52 -22.14 10.58
CA ALA A 152 23.94 -21.08 11.49
C ALA A 152 25.49 -20.89 11.40
N ASN A 153 25.92 -19.63 11.28
CA ASN A 153 27.33 -19.23 11.08
C ASN A 153 27.95 -19.62 9.73
N GLU A 154 27.19 -20.06 8.76
CA GLU A 154 27.67 -20.25 7.39
C GLU A 154 27.79 -18.89 6.69
N VAL A 155 28.85 -18.70 5.91
CA VAL A 155 29.04 -17.52 5.07
C VAL A 155 28.17 -17.63 3.83
N ALA A 156 27.21 -16.73 3.68
CA ALA A 156 26.36 -16.64 2.49
C ALA A 156 26.96 -15.64 1.49
N LYS A 157 27.10 -16.07 0.24
CA LYS A 157 27.39 -15.16 -0.87
C LYS A 157 26.09 -14.60 -1.41
N ILE A 158 25.96 -13.27 -1.40
CA ILE A 158 24.80 -12.54 -1.90
C ILE A 158 25.22 -11.77 -3.15
N ASN A 159 24.53 -12.01 -4.26
CA ASN A 159 24.66 -11.22 -5.47
C ASN A 159 23.58 -10.13 -5.46
N VAL A 160 23.99 -8.88 -5.55
CA VAL A 160 23.06 -7.74 -5.60
C VAL A 160 23.09 -7.14 -7.00
N ASN A 161 21.94 -7.15 -7.66
CA ASN A 161 21.74 -6.51 -8.95
C ASN A 161 20.96 -5.22 -8.74
N ILE A 162 21.46 -4.12 -9.26
CA ILE A 162 20.81 -2.82 -9.21
C ILE A 162 20.69 -2.30 -10.63
N LEU A 163 19.48 -2.02 -11.05
CA LEU A 163 19.17 -1.46 -12.36
C LEU A 163 18.37 -0.17 -12.18
N SER A 164 18.87 0.92 -12.73
CA SER A 164 18.15 2.18 -12.87
C SER A 164 17.69 2.36 -14.31
N ARG A 165 16.39 2.64 -14.50
CA ARG A 165 15.81 2.82 -15.83
C ARG A 165 15.59 4.28 -16.21
N LEU A 166 15.45 5.16 -15.23
CA LEU A 166 15.03 6.56 -15.44
C LEU A 166 16.03 7.58 -14.88
N VAL A 167 16.92 7.16 -13.99
CA VAL A 167 17.90 8.04 -13.34
C VAL A 167 19.31 7.56 -13.67
N GLU A 168 20.13 8.44 -14.27
CA GLU A 168 21.47 8.06 -14.74
C GLU A 168 22.53 8.02 -13.62
N ASN A 169 22.36 8.84 -12.58
CA ASN A 169 23.35 9.00 -11.52
C ASN A 169 22.80 8.52 -10.17
N ILE A 170 22.95 7.24 -9.87
CA ILE A 170 22.64 6.66 -8.56
C ILE A 170 23.95 6.26 -7.88
N SER A 171 24.18 6.78 -6.68
CA SER A 171 25.25 6.32 -5.80
C SER A 171 24.68 5.34 -4.76
N ILE A 172 25.47 4.30 -4.47
CA ILE A 172 25.13 3.32 -3.45
C ILE A 172 26.07 3.56 -2.28
N ASP A 173 25.55 4.14 -1.21
CA ASP A 173 26.34 4.48 -0.03
C ASP A 173 26.64 3.27 0.88
N GLY A 174 25.86 2.21 0.75
CA GLY A 174 26.04 0.98 1.51
C GLY A 174 24.92 -0.04 1.33
N LEU A 175 25.22 -1.25 1.74
CA LEU A 175 24.26 -2.35 1.82
C LEU A 175 24.18 -2.82 3.28
N SER A 176 23.00 -3.15 3.75
CA SER A 176 22.78 -3.73 5.08
C SER A 176 21.88 -4.96 4.99
N CYS A 177 22.17 -5.97 5.78
CA CYS A 177 21.37 -7.19 5.87
C CYS A 177 21.03 -7.47 7.34
N GLY A 178 20.04 -6.75 7.88
CA GLY A 178 19.65 -6.87 9.28
C GLY A 178 20.83 -6.65 10.23
N LYS A 179 21.14 -7.65 11.06
CA LYS A 179 22.30 -7.64 11.98
C LYS A 179 23.53 -8.39 11.44
N ALA A 180 23.48 -8.90 10.22
CA ALA A 180 24.59 -9.63 9.63
C ALA A 180 25.73 -8.68 9.23
N ALA A 181 26.98 -9.09 9.46
CA ALA A 181 28.14 -8.38 8.94
C ALA A 181 28.26 -8.64 7.43
N ILE A 182 28.39 -7.59 6.64
CA ILE A 182 28.58 -7.69 5.19
C ILE A 182 30.03 -7.40 4.88
N MET A 183 30.69 -8.32 4.17
CA MET A 183 32.01 -8.11 3.58
C MET A 183 31.84 -7.99 2.07
N PHE A 184 32.34 -6.90 1.50
CA PHE A 184 32.40 -6.72 0.05
C PHE A 184 33.65 -7.41 -0.51
N LYS A 185 33.52 -8.07 -1.66
CA LYS A 185 34.65 -8.56 -2.47
C LYS A 185 34.68 -7.81 -3.77
#